data_ec760eba959661a0502237e143d98c87
#
_entry.id   ec760eba959661a0502237e143d98c87
#
_cell.length_a   1.000
_cell.length_b   1.000
_cell.length_c   1.000
_cell.angle_alpha   90.00
_cell.angle_beta   90.00
_cell.angle_gamma   90.00
#
_symmetry.space_group_name_H-M   'P 1'
#
loop_
_entity.id
_entity.type
_entity.pdbx_description
1 polymer ?
#
loop_
_entity_poly.entity_id
_entity_poly.type
_entity_poly.pdbx_seq_one_letter_code
_entity_poly.pdbx_strand_id
1 'polypeptide(L)'
;MKGKSGTLCQPDRSALLFDTDTRKLPLKKALEFWEESAGSLYDFYIATPESFYTHGRTLCSGKILLNYCVSVEQKLSRSSYRIGMDGFDHYEVQFFLDGMWRRGDGKLEAQAGSGDLIVHDTAQAHAGSASDFTNVTLFVPRFLLAPLLDRPDEQNMRVIGSDNPLVGLLRSHVIGLFRTLPSLDAAQAALMVSPTVELIAATLNGTERQDNSRGVAAAQFNSIRGYIDEHVLDQGLSVEQLAVKFGISLRKLTYLFSREGGVASYIQKRRLHLARQCLRDQRHAHKSIADIGLEHGFLYAPNFTRAFQQTYGMTPRETRAMARRTWLAGERESPSWFYRASRWGL
;
A
#
# COMPACT_ATOMS: atom_id res chain seq x y z
N MET A 1 34.95 -15.85 -8.45
CA MET A 1 34.48 -15.65 -7.08
C MET A 1 32.97 -15.72 -7.11
N LYS A 2 32.36 -16.72 -6.50
CA LYS A 2 30.91 -16.97 -6.51
C LYS A 2 30.22 -15.92 -5.65
N GLY A 3 29.42 -15.05 -6.29
CA GLY A 3 28.55 -14.13 -5.59
C GLY A 3 27.57 -14.89 -4.71
N LYS A 4 27.53 -14.56 -3.42
CA LYS A 4 26.54 -15.10 -2.49
C LYS A 4 25.16 -14.64 -2.98
N SER A 5 24.41 -15.56 -3.55
CA SER A 5 22.97 -15.40 -3.80
C SER A 5 22.30 -15.04 -2.46
N GLY A 6 21.56 -13.93 -2.44
CA GLY A 6 20.85 -13.46 -1.26
C GLY A 6 19.97 -14.56 -0.67
N THR A 7 20.37 -15.02 0.49
CA THR A 7 19.65 -16.04 1.25
C THR A 7 18.39 -15.39 1.80
N LEU A 8 17.25 -15.89 1.37
CA LEU A 8 15.91 -15.51 1.83
C LEU A 8 15.82 -15.70 3.36
N CYS A 9 15.14 -14.78 4.03
CA CYS A 9 14.83 -14.82 5.45
C CYS A 9 14.20 -16.18 5.81
N GLN A 10 15.00 -17.04 6.46
CA GLN A 10 14.49 -18.21 7.15
C GLN A 10 14.03 -17.77 8.56
N PRO A 11 13.02 -18.41 9.18
CA PRO A 11 12.44 -17.96 10.47
C PRO A 11 13.42 -17.79 11.62
N ASP A 12 14.67 -18.17 11.48
CA ASP A 12 15.70 -18.14 12.51
C ASP A 12 16.82 -17.09 12.31
N ARG A 13 16.69 -16.15 11.35
CA ARG A 13 17.80 -15.23 11.05
C ARG A 13 17.34 -13.79 10.86
N SER A 14 18.16 -12.89 11.38
CA SER A 14 18.17 -11.42 11.40
C SER A 14 17.09 -10.71 10.56
N ALA A 15 16.47 -9.70 11.13
CA ALA A 15 15.49 -8.82 10.48
C ALA A 15 15.98 -8.15 9.17
N LEU A 16 17.30 -8.15 8.91
CA LEU A 16 17.91 -7.55 7.74
C LEU A 16 17.66 -8.41 6.49
N LEU A 17 16.86 -7.88 5.55
CA LEU A 17 16.60 -8.51 4.26
C LEU A 17 17.62 -8.07 3.21
N PHE A 18 18.08 -6.82 3.31
CA PHE A 18 18.80 -6.18 2.22
C PHE A 18 19.56 -4.95 2.68
N ASP A 19 20.80 -4.79 2.22
CA ASP A 19 21.64 -3.59 2.38
C ASP A 19 22.54 -3.46 1.15
N THR A 20 22.26 -2.50 0.28
CA THR A 20 23.02 -2.28 -0.96
C THR A 20 23.27 -0.81 -1.19
N ASP A 21 24.54 -0.45 -1.33
CA ASP A 21 25.01 0.84 -1.78
C ASP A 21 25.51 0.73 -3.22
N THR A 22 24.75 1.28 -4.16
CA THR A 22 25.06 1.17 -5.59
C THR A 22 26.17 2.09 -6.05
N ARG A 23 26.65 3.05 -5.23
CA ARG A 23 27.83 3.89 -5.55
C ARG A 23 29.09 3.06 -5.80
N LYS A 24 29.11 1.82 -5.30
CA LYS A 24 30.20 0.85 -5.52
C LYS A 24 30.02 -0.04 -6.73
N LEU A 25 28.94 0.14 -7.48
CA LEU A 25 28.59 -0.66 -8.65
C LEU A 25 28.74 0.15 -9.95
N PRO A 26 28.98 -0.51 -11.09
CA PRO A 26 28.84 0.13 -12.39
C PRO A 26 27.41 0.69 -12.55
N LEU A 27 27.28 1.86 -13.22
CA LEU A 27 25.99 2.55 -13.40
C LEU A 27 24.88 1.61 -13.91
N LYS A 28 25.18 0.78 -14.91
CA LYS A 28 24.23 -0.19 -15.44
C LYS A 28 23.67 -1.11 -14.34
N LYS A 29 24.52 -1.58 -13.44
CA LYS A 29 24.12 -2.43 -12.32
C LYS A 29 23.31 -1.69 -11.26
N ALA A 30 23.62 -0.40 -11.05
CA ALA A 30 22.84 0.46 -10.16
C ALA A 30 21.41 0.67 -10.69
N LEU A 31 21.26 0.91 -11.99
CA LEU A 31 19.96 1.07 -12.64
C LEU A 31 19.17 -0.26 -12.68
N GLU A 32 19.81 -1.38 -13.03
CA GLU A 32 19.18 -2.70 -12.97
C GLU A 32 18.64 -3.00 -11.56
N PHE A 33 19.44 -2.69 -10.54
CA PHE A 33 19.02 -2.85 -9.14
C PHE A 33 17.79 -1.99 -8.79
N TRP A 34 17.75 -0.73 -9.26
CA TRP A 34 16.62 0.16 -9.03
C TRP A 34 15.36 -0.31 -9.74
N GLU A 35 15.49 -0.80 -10.98
CA GLU A 35 14.39 -1.41 -11.73
C GLU A 35 13.81 -2.64 -11.01
N GLU A 36 14.67 -3.49 -10.45
CA GLU A 36 14.24 -4.67 -9.70
C GLU A 36 13.60 -4.32 -8.34
N SER A 37 13.94 -3.18 -7.73
CA SER A 37 13.41 -2.72 -6.46
C SER A 37 12.22 -1.77 -6.63
N ALA A 38 12.45 -0.48 -6.80
CA ALA A 38 11.40 0.52 -6.94
C ALA A 38 10.56 0.32 -8.20
N GLY A 39 11.19 -0.05 -9.33
CA GLY A 39 10.53 -0.34 -10.59
C GLY A 39 9.54 -1.50 -10.54
N SER A 40 9.63 -2.37 -9.53
CA SER A 40 8.62 -3.40 -9.30
C SER A 40 7.26 -2.84 -8.85
N LEU A 41 7.24 -1.68 -8.21
CA LEU A 41 6.04 -1.03 -7.68
C LEU A 41 5.64 0.22 -8.45
N TYR A 42 6.61 0.94 -9.01
CA TYR A 42 6.46 2.25 -9.62
C TYR A 42 7.00 2.29 -11.03
N ASP A 43 6.37 3.10 -11.88
CA ASP A 43 7.02 3.66 -13.05
C ASP A 43 7.85 4.84 -12.58
N PHE A 44 9.14 4.92 -12.94
CA PHE A 44 10.02 5.98 -12.49
C PHE A 44 10.75 6.66 -13.65
N TYR A 45 11.12 7.90 -13.43
CA TYR A 45 11.94 8.69 -14.35
C TYR A 45 13.04 9.41 -13.59
N ILE A 46 14.29 9.18 -13.99
CA ILE A 46 15.49 9.82 -13.45
C ILE A 46 15.97 10.84 -14.49
N ALA A 47 16.05 12.12 -14.11
CA ALA A 47 16.41 13.19 -15.04
C ALA A 47 17.87 13.10 -15.51
N THR A 48 18.78 12.66 -14.63
CA THR A 48 20.22 12.52 -14.88
C THR A 48 20.68 11.10 -14.57
N PRO A 49 20.35 10.13 -15.45
CA PRO A 49 20.68 8.72 -15.19
C PRO A 49 22.17 8.45 -15.02
N GLU A 50 23.03 9.28 -15.65
CA GLU A 50 24.49 9.16 -15.61
C GLU A 50 25.08 9.38 -14.21
N SER A 51 24.38 10.12 -13.36
CA SER A 51 24.78 10.37 -11.95
C SER A 51 23.98 9.53 -10.94
N PHE A 52 23.20 8.54 -11.43
CA PHE A 52 22.32 7.76 -10.58
C PHE A 52 23.09 6.94 -9.56
N TYR A 53 22.65 7.01 -8.32
CA TYR A 53 22.99 6.08 -7.27
C TYR A 53 21.82 5.89 -6.30
N THR A 54 21.82 4.79 -5.58
CA THR A 54 20.93 4.57 -4.45
C THR A 54 21.64 3.77 -3.36
N HIS A 55 21.30 4.04 -2.11
CA HIS A 55 21.63 3.19 -0.98
C HIS A 55 20.32 2.78 -0.31
N GLY A 56 19.99 1.51 -0.42
CA GLY A 56 18.78 0.94 0.15
C GLY A 56 19.11 -0.07 1.25
N ARG A 57 18.44 0.07 2.39
CA ARG A 57 18.49 -0.92 3.49
C ARG A 57 17.07 -1.28 3.91
N THR A 58 16.72 -2.56 3.85
CA THR A 58 15.38 -3.04 4.18
C THR A 58 15.45 -4.06 5.31
N LEU A 59 14.59 -3.83 6.28
CA LEU A 59 14.39 -4.69 7.44
C LEU A 59 12.97 -5.25 7.43
N CYS A 60 12.78 -6.44 7.98
CA CYS A 60 11.48 -7.08 8.15
C CYS A 60 11.17 -7.23 9.64
N SER A 61 9.96 -6.85 10.03
CA SER A 61 9.42 -7.07 11.36
C SER A 61 8.07 -7.76 11.22
N GLY A 62 8.08 -9.10 11.24
CA GLY A 62 6.87 -9.87 11.01
C GLY A 62 6.23 -9.56 9.66
N LYS A 63 5.11 -8.82 9.69
CA LYS A 63 4.32 -8.48 8.50
C LYS A 63 4.59 -7.08 7.93
N ILE A 64 5.43 -6.27 8.58
CA ILE A 64 5.78 -4.93 8.11
C ILE A 64 7.22 -4.86 7.62
N LEU A 65 7.46 -4.03 6.61
CA LEU A 65 8.80 -3.78 6.08
C LEU A 65 9.20 -2.35 6.42
N LEU A 66 10.45 -2.19 6.86
CA LEU A 66 11.08 -0.89 7.03
C LEU A 66 12.17 -0.74 5.99
N ASN A 67 12.09 0.33 5.22
CA ASN A 67 13.08 0.66 4.21
C ASN A 67 13.71 2.02 4.52
N TYR A 68 15.04 2.06 4.52
CA TYR A 68 15.82 3.29 4.46
C TYR A 68 16.34 3.44 3.04
N CYS A 69 16.17 4.60 2.46
CA CYS A 69 16.60 4.86 1.09
C CYS A 69 17.26 6.23 0.97
N VAL A 70 18.41 6.25 0.33
CA VAL A 70 19.06 7.47 -0.21
C VAL A 70 19.06 7.33 -1.72
N SER A 71 18.62 8.34 -2.45
CA SER A 71 18.66 8.34 -3.91
C SER A 71 18.67 9.77 -4.46
N VAL A 72 18.82 9.88 -5.76
CA VAL A 72 18.82 11.14 -6.52
C VAL A 72 17.41 11.57 -6.90
N GLU A 73 17.28 12.80 -7.41
CA GLU A 73 16.04 13.35 -7.93
C GLU A 73 15.37 12.40 -8.95
N GLN A 74 14.09 12.16 -8.74
CA GLN A 74 13.30 11.30 -9.61
C GLN A 74 11.79 11.57 -9.53
N LYS A 75 11.10 11.17 -10.58
CA LYS A 75 9.63 11.12 -10.60
C LYS A 75 9.19 9.67 -10.46
N LEU A 76 8.14 9.46 -9.68
CA LEU A 76 7.55 8.16 -9.42
C LEU A 76 6.05 8.23 -9.71
N SER A 77 5.50 7.21 -10.36
CA SER A 77 4.07 7.09 -10.57
C SER A 77 3.61 5.65 -10.43
N ARG A 78 2.41 5.50 -9.88
CA ARG A 78 1.73 4.22 -9.74
C ARG A 78 0.39 4.29 -10.44
N SER A 79 0.29 3.67 -11.59
CA SER A 79 -0.92 3.67 -12.42
C SER A 79 -1.91 2.60 -11.96
N SER A 80 -3.21 2.77 -12.33
CA SER A 80 -4.24 1.73 -12.12
C SER A 80 -3.87 0.41 -12.79
N TYR A 81 -3.19 0.45 -13.93
CA TYR A 81 -2.67 -0.74 -14.61
C TYR A 81 -1.66 -1.48 -13.74
N ARG A 82 -0.68 -0.77 -13.16
CA ARG A 82 0.31 -1.36 -12.27
C ARG A 82 -0.32 -1.96 -11.01
N ILE A 83 -1.30 -1.27 -10.43
CA ILE A 83 -2.09 -1.78 -9.31
C ILE A 83 -2.79 -3.09 -9.68
N GLY A 84 -3.37 -3.18 -10.88
CA GLY A 84 -3.98 -4.41 -11.40
C GLY A 84 -2.99 -5.56 -11.52
N MET A 85 -1.74 -5.26 -11.93
CA MET A 85 -0.69 -6.24 -12.17
C MET A 85 -0.09 -6.84 -10.90
N ASP A 86 0.37 -6.01 -9.96
CA ASP A 86 1.22 -6.48 -8.85
C ASP A 86 0.44 -6.97 -7.63
N GLY A 87 -0.78 -6.47 -7.42
CA GLY A 87 -1.60 -6.84 -6.27
C GLY A 87 -1.04 -6.38 -4.93
N PHE A 88 -0.05 -5.49 -4.94
CA PHE A 88 0.52 -4.93 -3.74
C PHE A 88 -0.50 -4.01 -3.06
N ASP A 89 -0.90 -4.33 -1.84
CA ASP A 89 -2.00 -3.70 -1.10
C ASP A 89 -1.53 -3.27 0.28
N HIS A 90 -0.79 -2.16 0.32
CA HIS A 90 -0.14 -1.64 1.51
C HIS A 90 -0.35 -0.13 1.61
N TYR A 91 -0.17 0.38 2.82
CA TYR A 91 0.13 1.78 3.03
C TYR A 91 1.65 1.95 3.13
N GLU A 92 2.18 2.96 2.46
CA GLU A 92 3.55 3.44 2.65
C GLU A 92 3.49 4.66 3.57
N VAL A 93 4.03 4.49 4.75
CA VAL A 93 4.15 5.54 5.77
C VAL A 93 5.58 6.03 5.76
N GLN A 94 5.81 7.21 5.17
CA GLN A 94 7.14 7.67 4.79
C GLN A 94 7.50 8.98 5.48
N PHE A 95 8.74 9.06 5.98
CA PHE A 95 9.36 10.27 6.50
C PHE A 95 10.56 10.65 5.63
N PHE A 96 10.58 11.88 5.15
CA PHE A 96 11.78 12.46 4.59
C PHE A 96 12.71 12.89 5.72
N LEU A 97 13.93 12.40 5.72
CA LEU A 97 15.00 12.85 6.63
C LEU A 97 15.79 14.00 6.00
N ASP A 98 15.89 13.98 4.67
CA ASP A 98 16.46 15.02 3.84
C ASP A 98 15.77 15.02 2.47
N GLY A 99 15.79 16.17 1.79
CA GLY A 99 15.11 16.35 0.51
C GLY A 99 13.62 16.68 0.65
N MET A 100 12.91 16.63 -0.46
CA MET A 100 11.52 17.05 -0.58
C MET A 100 10.76 16.16 -1.55
N TRP A 101 9.51 15.86 -1.21
CA TRP A 101 8.54 15.26 -2.12
C TRP A 101 7.50 16.30 -2.55
N ARG A 102 7.05 16.20 -3.80
CA ARG A 102 5.97 17.01 -4.37
C ARG A 102 4.96 16.14 -5.10
N ARG A 103 3.70 16.47 -4.92
CA ARG A 103 2.60 15.81 -5.63
C ARG A 103 2.65 16.12 -7.12
N GLY A 104 2.46 15.11 -7.97
CA GLY A 104 2.59 15.23 -9.43
C GLY A 104 1.34 14.87 -10.21
N ASP A 105 0.16 14.66 -9.55
CA ASP A 105 -1.09 14.30 -10.24
C ASP A 105 -1.95 15.50 -10.69
N GLY A 106 -1.46 16.72 -10.50
CA GLY A 106 -2.11 17.97 -10.95
C GLY A 106 -3.36 18.37 -10.15
N LYS A 107 -3.70 17.68 -9.04
CA LYS A 107 -4.95 17.96 -8.31
C LYS A 107 -4.83 19.07 -7.29
N LEU A 108 -3.92 18.96 -6.35
CA LEU A 108 -3.64 19.97 -5.32
C LEU A 108 -2.15 20.00 -5.10
N GLU A 109 -1.60 21.20 -4.95
CA GLU A 109 -0.20 21.34 -4.56
C GLU A 109 -0.05 20.80 -3.13
N ALA A 110 0.67 19.69 -2.99
CA ALA A 110 1.09 19.15 -1.71
C ALA A 110 2.57 18.80 -1.78
N GLN A 111 3.28 19.13 -0.72
CA GLN A 111 4.69 18.83 -0.57
C GLN A 111 4.97 18.33 0.83
N ALA A 112 5.99 17.47 0.95
CA ALA A 112 6.52 16.99 2.22
C ALA A 112 8.02 17.22 2.24
N GLY A 113 8.52 17.87 3.27
CA GLY A 113 9.94 18.13 3.50
C GLY A 113 10.49 17.29 4.65
N SER A 114 11.70 17.69 5.12
CA SER A 114 12.36 17.01 6.21
C SER A 114 11.51 16.99 7.48
N GLY A 115 11.26 15.79 7.99
CA GLY A 115 10.49 15.53 9.21
C GLY A 115 8.99 15.38 8.98
N ASP A 116 8.45 15.74 7.83
CA ASP A 116 7.05 15.56 7.51
C ASP A 116 6.73 14.08 7.25
N LEU A 117 5.49 13.72 7.56
CA LEU A 117 4.92 12.42 7.24
C LEU A 117 4.15 12.50 5.93
N ILE A 118 4.42 11.59 5.02
CA ILE A 118 3.58 11.35 3.86
C ILE A 118 3.07 9.91 3.85
N VAL A 119 1.81 9.72 3.46
CA VAL A 119 1.22 8.39 3.31
C VAL A 119 0.81 8.18 1.86
N HIS A 120 1.25 7.07 1.28
CA HIS A 120 0.76 6.59 0.00
C HIS A 120 -0.06 5.33 0.20
N ASP A 121 -1.16 5.23 -0.53
CA ASP A 121 -1.97 4.02 -0.60
C ASP A 121 -1.67 3.30 -1.92
N THR A 122 -0.97 2.18 -1.84
CA THR A 122 -0.56 1.43 -3.03
C THR A 122 -1.72 0.79 -3.81
N ALA A 123 -2.92 0.73 -3.22
CA ALA A 123 -4.13 0.33 -3.93
C ALA A 123 -4.77 1.46 -4.74
N GLN A 124 -4.22 2.68 -4.67
CA GLN A 124 -4.71 3.86 -5.38
C GLN A 124 -3.62 4.44 -6.28
N ALA A 125 -4.04 4.94 -7.45
CA ALA A 125 -3.11 5.60 -8.37
C ALA A 125 -2.60 6.92 -7.77
N HIS A 126 -1.29 7.15 -7.91
CA HIS A 126 -0.66 8.39 -7.46
C HIS A 126 0.62 8.67 -8.27
N ALA A 127 1.05 9.93 -8.23
CA ALA A 127 2.29 10.37 -8.84
C ALA A 127 2.94 11.47 -8.00
N GLY A 128 4.25 11.50 -8.00
CA GLY A 128 5.03 12.51 -7.30
C GLY A 128 6.45 12.63 -7.85
N SER A 129 7.15 13.65 -7.40
CA SER A 129 8.59 13.82 -7.62
C SER A 129 9.28 14.01 -6.29
N ALA A 130 10.47 13.45 -6.17
CA ALA A 130 11.38 13.70 -5.06
C ALA A 130 12.63 14.40 -5.60
N SER A 131 13.15 15.40 -4.87
CA SER A 131 14.53 15.89 -5.06
C SER A 131 15.53 14.79 -4.70
N ASP A 132 16.81 15.06 -4.68
CA ASP A 132 17.75 14.21 -3.95
C ASP A 132 17.22 14.02 -2.53
N PHE A 133 17.18 12.77 -2.04
CA PHE A 133 16.50 12.48 -0.79
C PHE A 133 17.16 11.41 0.06
N THR A 134 16.86 11.49 1.34
CA THR A 134 16.99 10.43 2.31
C THR A 134 15.64 10.22 3.00
N ASN A 135 15.10 9.02 2.96
CA ASN A 135 13.83 8.72 3.61
C ASN A 135 13.84 7.39 4.38
N VAL A 136 12.86 7.25 5.26
CA VAL A 136 12.50 5.98 5.92
C VAL A 136 11.04 5.72 5.62
N THR A 137 10.74 4.52 5.12
CA THR A 137 9.40 4.10 4.72
C THR A 137 9.02 2.82 5.44
N LEU A 138 7.82 2.79 6.04
CA LEU A 138 7.18 1.56 6.48
C LEU A 138 6.16 1.14 5.43
N PHE A 139 6.24 -0.10 5.01
CA PHE A 139 5.21 -0.75 4.21
C PHE A 139 4.33 -1.58 5.15
N VAL A 140 3.10 -1.16 5.34
CA VAL A 140 2.13 -1.77 6.26
C VAL A 140 0.99 -2.38 5.44
N PRO A 141 0.76 -3.70 5.52
CA PRO A 141 -0.36 -4.32 4.84
C PRO A 141 -1.69 -3.64 5.18
N ARG A 142 -2.53 -3.41 4.16
CA ARG A 142 -3.83 -2.74 4.33
C ARG A 142 -4.69 -3.43 5.37
N PHE A 143 -4.70 -4.77 5.41
CA PHE A 143 -5.52 -5.53 6.36
C PHE A 143 -5.14 -5.31 7.83
N LEU A 144 -3.91 -4.83 8.12
CA LEU A 144 -3.49 -4.47 9.47
C LEU A 144 -3.88 -3.04 9.84
N LEU A 145 -3.71 -2.08 8.93
CA LEU A 145 -3.87 -0.66 9.24
C LEU A 145 -5.27 -0.12 8.94
N ALA A 146 -5.88 -0.52 7.82
CA ALA A 146 -7.18 0.01 7.40
C ALA A 146 -8.30 -0.16 8.44
N PRO A 147 -8.40 -1.29 9.19
CA PRO A 147 -9.44 -1.43 10.24
C PRO A 147 -9.31 -0.41 11.38
N LEU A 148 -8.11 0.13 11.60
CA LEU A 148 -7.84 1.08 12.68
C LEU A 148 -7.96 2.53 12.22
N LEU A 149 -8.12 2.80 10.93
CA LEU A 149 -8.21 4.14 10.37
C LEU A 149 -9.67 4.62 10.30
N ASP A 150 -9.89 5.87 10.69
CA ASP A 150 -11.19 6.54 10.53
C ASP A 150 -11.57 6.69 9.05
N ARG A 151 -10.58 6.90 8.17
CA ARG A 151 -10.77 7.10 6.73
C ARG A 151 -9.66 6.43 5.92
N PRO A 152 -9.66 5.10 5.78
CA PRO A 152 -8.57 4.37 5.14
C PRO A 152 -8.35 4.75 3.68
N ASP A 153 -9.41 5.06 2.93
CA ASP A 153 -9.31 5.36 1.50
C ASP A 153 -8.96 6.83 1.20
N GLU A 154 -8.94 7.69 2.23
CA GLU A 154 -8.53 9.10 2.13
C GLU A 154 -7.04 9.33 2.48
N GLN A 155 -6.27 8.27 2.74
CA GLN A 155 -4.88 8.42 3.16
C GLN A 155 -3.91 8.62 1.99
N ASN A 156 -4.32 8.37 0.75
CA ASN A 156 -3.41 8.44 -0.39
C ASN A 156 -2.89 9.86 -0.65
N MET A 157 -1.56 10.01 -0.69
CA MET A 157 -0.84 11.27 -0.84
C MET A 157 -1.18 12.31 0.25
N ARG A 158 -1.49 11.83 1.46
CA ARG A 158 -1.74 12.67 2.61
C ARG A 158 -0.43 13.10 3.25
N VAL A 159 -0.25 14.39 3.42
CA VAL A 159 0.90 15.00 4.11
C VAL A 159 0.45 15.53 5.48
N ILE A 160 1.24 15.25 6.51
CA ILE A 160 1.06 15.79 7.86
C ILE A 160 2.39 16.40 8.28
N GLY A 161 2.35 17.69 8.64
CA GLY A 161 3.55 18.46 8.96
C GLY A 161 4.27 17.97 10.22
N SER A 162 5.56 18.19 10.25
CA SER A 162 6.45 17.85 11.36
C SER A 162 6.18 18.66 12.65
N ASP A 163 5.40 19.73 12.56
CA ASP A 163 4.88 20.51 13.70
C ASP A 163 3.82 19.75 14.52
N ASN A 164 3.24 18.68 13.96
CA ASN A 164 2.32 17.81 14.69
C ASN A 164 3.10 16.91 15.67
N PRO A 165 2.80 17.00 17.01
CA PRO A 165 3.52 16.21 18.00
C PRO A 165 3.45 14.68 17.79
N LEU A 166 2.33 14.17 17.25
CA LEU A 166 2.17 12.73 16.97
C LEU A 166 3.08 12.28 15.84
N VAL A 167 3.33 13.14 14.83
CA VAL A 167 4.30 12.89 13.77
C VAL A 167 5.71 12.76 14.34
N GLY A 168 6.08 13.63 15.28
CA GLY A 168 7.36 13.56 15.98
C GLY A 168 7.56 12.27 16.76
N LEU A 169 6.52 11.82 17.48
CA LEU A 169 6.53 10.56 18.22
C LEU A 169 6.65 9.35 17.29
N LEU A 170 5.83 9.29 16.24
CA LEU A 170 5.86 8.21 15.27
C LEU A 170 7.21 8.14 14.56
N ARG A 171 7.77 9.28 14.13
CA ARG A 171 9.10 9.35 13.52
C ARG A 171 10.18 8.82 14.44
N SER A 172 10.16 9.20 15.72
CA SER A 172 11.12 8.74 16.73
C SER A 172 11.02 7.23 16.93
N HIS A 173 9.79 6.69 16.99
CA HIS A 173 9.54 5.25 17.08
C HIS A 173 10.09 4.50 15.86
N VAL A 174 9.79 4.97 14.65
CA VAL A 174 10.24 4.36 13.38
C VAL A 174 11.77 4.34 13.28
N ILE A 175 12.44 5.44 13.62
CA ILE A 175 13.90 5.53 13.62
C ILE A 175 14.49 4.60 14.70
N GLY A 176 13.89 4.57 15.90
CA GLY A 176 14.28 3.67 16.98
C GLY A 176 14.15 2.21 16.56
N LEU A 177 13.01 1.85 15.98
CA LEU A 177 12.74 0.51 15.46
C LEU A 177 13.75 0.10 14.39
N PHE A 178 14.02 0.99 13.42
CA PHE A 178 15.01 0.73 12.37
C PHE A 178 16.41 0.43 12.92
N ARG A 179 16.82 1.11 14.01
CA ARG A 179 18.12 0.88 14.66
C ARG A 179 18.16 -0.40 15.47
N THR A 180 17.04 -0.78 16.08
CA THR A 180 16.97 -1.88 17.05
C THR A 180 16.65 -3.24 16.41
N LEU A 181 15.84 -3.26 15.32
CA LEU A 181 15.41 -4.49 14.66
C LEU A 181 16.54 -5.48 14.34
N PRO A 182 17.75 -5.06 13.90
CA PRO A 182 18.83 -5.99 13.59
C PRO A 182 19.35 -6.77 14.82
N SER A 183 19.06 -6.28 16.03
CA SER A 183 19.45 -6.93 17.30
C SER A 183 18.34 -7.77 17.93
N LEU A 184 17.12 -7.73 17.39
CA LEU A 184 15.99 -8.51 17.86
C LEU A 184 15.93 -9.88 17.18
N ASP A 185 15.45 -10.88 17.92
CA ASP A 185 15.03 -12.13 17.30
C ASP A 185 13.67 -11.98 16.59
N ALA A 186 13.27 -13.01 15.83
CA ALA A 186 12.05 -12.97 15.04
C ALA A 186 10.76 -12.79 15.90
N ALA A 187 10.74 -13.39 17.10
CA ALA A 187 9.61 -13.29 18.02
C ALA A 187 9.50 -11.88 18.61
N GLN A 188 10.61 -11.31 19.05
CA GLN A 188 10.70 -9.94 19.54
C GLN A 188 10.33 -8.93 18.45
N ALA A 189 10.84 -9.13 17.22
CA ALA A 189 10.50 -8.28 16.07
C ALA A 189 8.99 -8.34 15.76
N ALA A 190 8.38 -9.51 15.81
CA ALA A 190 6.94 -9.68 15.57
C ALA A 190 6.07 -8.96 16.63
N LEU A 191 6.51 -8.89 17.88
CA LEU A 191 5.82 -8.16 18.95
C LEU A 191 5.74 -6.65 18.68
N MET A 192 6.63 -6.09 17.86
CA MET A 192 6.64 -4.66 17.52
C MET A 192 5.61 -4.28 16.44
N VAL A 193 4.99 -5.25 15.78
CA VAL A 193 4.04 -4.97 14.69
C VAL A 193 2.80 -4.23 15.20
N SER A 194 2.09 -4.79 16.20
CA SER A 194 0.85 -4.19 16.71
C SER A 194 1.05 -2.77 17.25
N PRO A 195 2.00 -2.53 18.18
CA PRO A 195 2.25 -1.17 18.69
C PRO A 195 2.61 -0.17 17.60
N THR A 196 3.36 -0.60 16.57
CA THR A 196 3.73 0.27 15.46
C THR A 196 2.51 0.65 14.62
N VAL A 197 1.67 -0.32 14.28
CA VAL A 197 0.46 -0.11 13.49
C VAL A 197 -0.55 0.76 14.26
N GLU A 198 -0.71 0.54 15.55
CA GLU A 198 -1.55 1.33 16.44
C GLU A 198 -1.08 2.79 16.55
N LEU A 199 0.23 3.01 16.66
CA LEU A 199 0.79 4.37 16.70
C LEU A 199 0.61 5.09 15.35
N ILE A 200 0.76 4.40 14.23
CA ILE A 200 0.44 4.95 12.91
C ILE A 200 -1.04 5.36 12.86
N ALA A 201 -1.95 4.47 13.25
CA ALA A 201 -3.38 4.75 13.24
C ALA A 201 -3.72 5.94 14.15
N ALA A 202 -3.17 6.00 15.37
CA ALA A 202 -3.35 7.11 16.28
C ALA A 202 -2.87 8.44 15.68
N THR A 203 -1.74 8.43 14.98
CA THR A 203 -1.19 9.63 14.31
C THR A 203 -2.11 10.08 13.19
N LEU A 204 -2.56 9.17 12.34
CA LEU A 204 -3.41 9.50 11.19
C LEU A 204 -4.82 9.95 11.60
N ASN A 205 -5.42 9.30 12.61
CA ASN A 205 -6.75 9.67 13.12
C ASN A 205 -6.71 10.95 13.98
N GLY A 206 -5.62 11.16 14.74
CA GLY A 206 -5.49 12.29 15.66
C GLY A 206 -5.50 13.65 14.98
N THR A 207 -5.05 13.73 13.74
CA THR A 207 -5.07 14.97 12.95
C THR A 207 -6.45 15.37 12.43
N GLU A 208 -7.45 14.48 12.52
CA GLU A 208 -8.82 14.73 12.05
C GLU A 208 -9.76 15.19 13.19
N ARG A 209 -9.37 14.99 14.46
CA ARG A 209 -10.23 15.25 15.63
C ARG A 209 -10.40 16.72 16.01
N GLN A 210 -9.79 17.65 15.30
CA GLN A 210 -9.92 19.09 15.61
C GLN A 210 -11.28 19.69 15.26
N ASP A 211 -12.20 18.92 14.68
CA ASP A 211 -13.54 19.39 14.30
C ASP A 211 -14.62 18.48 14.94
N ASN A 212 -15.13 18.88 16.14
CA ASN A 212 -16.12 18.09 16.91
C ASN A 212 -17.43 17.75 16.16
N SER A 213 -17.82 18.56 15.17
CA SER A 213 -19.00 18.28 14.33
C SER A 213 -18.79 17.15 13.33
N ARG A 214 -17.52 16.87 12.97
CA ARG A 214 -17.13 15.78 12.07
C ARG A 214 -17.00 14.44 12.79
N GLY A 215 -16.79 14.44 14.11
CA GLY A 215 -16.56 13.20 14.87
C GLY A 215 -17.74 12.22 14.84
N VAL A 216 -18.98 12.69 14.96
CA VAL A 216 -20.17 11.83 14.91
C VAL A 216 -20.40 11.26 13.51
N ALA A 217 -20.22 12.09 12.46
CA ALA A 217 -20.36 11.65 11.08
C ALA A 217 -19.25 10.64 10.71
N ALA A 218 -18.02 10.86 11.18
CA ALA A 218 -16.90 9.93 10.98
C ALA A 218 -17.14 8.59 11.70
N ALA A 219 -17.58 8.61 12.95
CA ALA A 219 -17.91 7.39 13.69
C ALA A 219 -19.03 6.60 13.00
N GLN A 220 -20.06 7.30 12.51
CA GLN A 220 -21.17 6.67 11.78
C GLN A 220 -20.69 6.10 10.43
N PHE A 221 -19.87 6.83 9.68
CA PHE A 221 -19.26 6.34 8.44
C PHE A 221 -18.44 5.08 8.70
N ASN A 222 -17.59 5.06 9.74
CA ASN A 222 -16.74 3.92 10.07
C ASN A 222 -17.55 2.69 10.47
N SER A 223 -18.61 2.88 11.25
CA SER A 223 -19.52 1.78 11.64
C SER A 223 -20.20 1.16 10.43
N ILE A 224 -20.70 1.98 9.49
CA ILE A 224 -21.33 1.51 8.26
C ILE A 224 -20.30 0.83 7.36
N ARG A 225 -19.12 1.41 7.23
CA ARG A 225 -18.02 0.84 6.44
C ARG A 225 -17.59 -0.51 6.99
N GLY A 226 -17.34 -0.63 8.29
CA GLY A 226 -16.99 -1.91 8.93
C GLY A 226 -18.03 -2.98 8.63
N TYR A 227 -19.31 -2.62 8.76
CA TYR A 227 -20.40 -3.55 8.41
C TYR A 227 -20.38 -3.93 6.91
N ILE A 228 -20.16 -2.98 6.00
CA ILE A 228 -20.02 -3.28 4.57
C ILE A 228 -18.84 -4.23 4.33
N ASP A 229 -17.68 -3.98 4.93
CA ASP A 229 -16.47 -4.79 4.74
C ASP A 229 -16.66 -6.23 5.23
N GLU A 230 -17.40 -6.44 6.34
CA GLU A 230 -17.73 -7.76 6.86
C GLU A 230 -18.76 -8.51 6.00
N HIS A 231 -19.69 -7.79 5.33
CA HIS A 231 -20.82 -8.36 4.59
C HIS A 231 -20.74 -8.11 3.07
N VAL A 232 -19.58 -7.67 2.56
CA VAL A 232 -19.42 -7.20 1.18
C VAL A 232 -19.77 -8.25 0.13
N LEU A 233 -19.61 -9.53 0.45
CA LEU A 233 -19.93 -10.67 -0.43
C LEU A 233 -21.40 -11.14 -0.29
N ASP A 234 -22.14 -10.61 0.67
CA ASP A 234 -23.54 -10.97 0.83
C ASP A 234 -24.34 -10.43 -0.37
N GLN A 235 -25.05 -11.34 -1.04
CA GLN A 235 -25.86 -10.98 -2.22
C GLN A 235 -26.98 -9.99 -1.91
N GLY A 236 -27.46 -10.00 -0.68
CA GLY A 236 -28.51 -9.10 -0.19
C GLY A 236 -28.02 -7.73 0.21
N LEU A 237 -26.71 -7.46 0.27
CA LEU A 237 -26.19 -6.17 0.71
C LEU A 237 -26.59 -5.07 -0.28
N SER A 238 -27.51 -4.19 0.13
CA SER A 238 -28.00 -3.07 -0.65
C SER A 238 -27.94 -1.75 0.12
N VAL A 239 -28.06 -0.66 -0.61
CA VAL A 239 -28.08 0.71 -0.05
C VAL A 239 -29.26 0.89 0.89
N GLU A 240 -30.42 0.31 0.53
CA GLU A 240 -31.66 0.38 1.30
C GLU A 240 -31.54 -0.40 2.61
N GLN A 241 -30.96 -1.59 2.57
CA GLN A 241 -30.73 -2.40 3.79
C GLN A 241 -29.78 -1.69 4.75
N LEU A 242 -28.72 -1.05 4.26
CA LEU A 242 -27.82 -0.26 5.09
C LEU A 242 -28.54 0.92 5.75
N ALA A 243 -29.38 1.64 5.00
CA ALA A 243 -30.15 2.75 5.54
C ALA A 243 -31.07 2.30 6.67
N VAL A 244 -31.79 1.18 6.47
CA VAL A 244 -32.67 0.59 7.49
C VAL A 244 -31.87 0.12 8.71
N LYS A 245 -30.80 -0.64 8.50
CA LYS A 245 -29.97 -1.20 9.58
C LYS A 245 -29.38 -0.13 10.49
N PHE A 246 -28.92 0.97 9.91
CA PHE A 246 -28.28 2.07 10.67
C PHE A 246 -29.25 3.19 11.08
N GLY A 247 -30.53 3.05 10.76
CA GLY A 247 -31.57 4.03 11.13
C GLY A 247 -31.32 5.42 10.52
N ILE A 248 -30.81 5.47 9.29
CA ILE A 248 -30.50 6.74 8.59
C ILE A 248 -31.20 6.81 7.23
N SER A 249 -31.44 8.05 6.77
CA SER A 249 -32.00 8.25 5.43
C SER A 249 -30.99 7.90 4.32
N LEU A 250 -31.48 7.50 3.16
CA LEU A 250 -30.67 7.29 1.95
C LEU A 250 -29.82 8.53 1.61
N ARG A 251 -30.40 9.72 1.78
CA ARG A 251 -29.70 10.99 1.57
C ARG A 251 -28.49 11.13 2.50
N LYS A 252 -28.66 10.81 3.81
CA LYS A 252 -27.56 10.85 4.78
C LYS A 252 -26.51 9.81 4.47
N LEU A 253 -26.91 8.61 4.09
CA LEU A 253 -25.99 7.55 3.67
C LEU A 253 -25.18 7.97 2.44
N THR A 254 -25.81 8.56 1.42
CA THR A 254 -25.15 9.10 0.23
C THR A 254 -24.18 10.23 0.60
N TYR A 255 -24.55 11.11 1.52
CA TYR A 255 -23.67 12.17 2.00
C TYR A 255 -22.44 11.63 2.70
N LEU A 256 -22.59 10.63 3.60
CA LEU A 256 -21.46 10.01 4.31
C LEU A 256 -20.43 9.39 3.33
N PHE A 257 -20.92 8.79 2.24
CA PHE A 257 -20.07 8.16 1.21
C PHE A 257 -19.82 9.06 -0.02
N SER A 258 -20.10 10.35 0.05
CA SER A 258 -19.97 11.25 -1.12
C SER A 258 -18.54 11.30 -1.69
N ARG A 259 -17.53 11.24 -0.82
CA ARG A 259 -16.12 11.22 -1.24
C ARG A 259 -15.70 9.91 -1.90
N GLU A 260 -16.40 8.81 -1.58
CA GLU A 260 -16.19 7.49 -2.19
C GLU A 260 -16.93 7.32 -3.54
N GLY A 261 -17.63 8.35 -3.98
CA GLY A 261 -18.51 8.29 -5.15
C GLY A 261 -19.86 7.64 -4.85
N GLY A 262 -20.25 7.59 -3.56
CA GLY A 262 -21.47 6.98 -3.06
C GLY A 262 -21.26 5.56 -2.52
N VAL A 263 -22.20 5.12 -1.69
CA VAL A 263 -22.10 3.82 -1.00
C VAL A 263 -22.11 2.62 -1.98
N ALA A 264 -22.88 2.68 -3.08
CA ALA A 264 -22.88 1.64 -4.10
C ALA A 264 -21.52 1.52 -4.79
N SER A 265 -20.88 2.66 -5.09
CA SER A 265 -19.52 2.70 -5.64
C SER A 265 -18.50 2.10 -4.66
N TYR A 266 -18.62 2.41 -3.37
CA TYR A 266 -17.78 1.84 -2.33
C TYR A 266 -17.91 0.31 -2.29
N ILE A 267 -19.13 -0.23 -2.19
CA ILE A 267 -19.39 -1.68 -2.21
C ILE A 267 -18.78 -2.32 -3.47
N GLN A 268 -19.01 -1.72 -4.64
CA GLN A 268 -18.48 -2.24 -5.89
C GLN A 268 -16.95 -2.28 -5.92
N LYS A 269 -16.28 -1.21 -5.47
CA LYS A 269 -14.82 -1.15 -5.36
C LYS A 269 -14.29 -2.25 -4.42
N ARG A 270 -14.93 -2.46 -3.27
CA ARG A 270 -14.55 -3.51 -2.32
C ARG A 270 -14.71 -4.91 -2.92
N ARG A 271 -15.81 -5.18 -3.61
CA ARG A 271 -16.05 -6.44 -4.34
C ARG A 271 -14.99 -6.69 -5.42
N LEU A 272 -14.65 -5.67 -6.21
CA LEU A 272 -13.60 -5.75 -7.24
C LEU A 272 -12.23 -6.01 -6.62
N HIS A 273 -11.95 -5.40 -5.47
CA HIS A 273 -10.70 -5.62 -4.75
C HIS A 273 -10.55 -7.08 -4.30
N LEU A 274 -11.58 -7.65 -3.68
CA LEU A 274 -11.58 -9.06 -3.26
C LEU A 274 -11.51 -10.01 -4.46
N ALA A 275 -12.26 -9.72 -5.53
CA ALA A 275 -12.18 -10.48 -6.77
C ALA A 275 -10.77 -10.47 -7.37
N ARG A 276 -10.07 -9.33 -7.32
CA ARG A 276 -8.67 -9.22 -7.76
C ARG A 276 -7.75 -10.11 -6.93
N GLN A 277 -7.90 -10.11 -5.61
CA GLN A 277 -7.14 -11.00 -4.73
C GLN A 277 -7.39 -12.46 -5.09
N CYS A 278 -8.66 -12.85 -5.25
CA CYS A 278 -9.06 -14.20 -5.65
C CYS A 278 -8.47 -14.61 -7.02
N LEU A 279 -8.47 -13.72 -8.02
CA LEU A 279 -7.88 -13.95 -9.34
C LEU A 279 -6.38 -14.22 -9.29
N ARG A 280 -5.69 -13.64 -8.32
CA ARG A 280 -4.23 -13.74 -8.12
C ARG A 280 -3.83 -14.92 -7.24
N ASP A 281 -4.76 -15.45 -6.47
CA ASP A 281 -4.50 -16.58 -5.58
C ASP A 281 -4.60 -17.90 -6.35
N GLN A 282 -3.51 -18.66 -6.31
CA GLN A 282 -3.43 -19.95 -7.00
C GLN A 282 -4.43 -20.98 -6.46
N ARG A 283 -4.81 -20.90 -5.22
CA ARG A 283 -5.84 -21.75 -4.62
C ARG A 283 -7.17 -21.67 -5.38
N HIS A 284 -7.40 -20.55 -6.06
CA HIS A 284 -8.61 -20.28 -6.85
C HIS A 284 -8.38 -20.39 -8.37
N ALA A 285 -7.24 -20.92 -8.82
CA ALA A 285 -6.93 -21.06 -10.25
C ALA A 285 -7.92 -21.95 -11.02
N HIS A 286 -8.60 -22.88 -10.32
CA HIS A 286 -9.61 -23.78 -10.87
C HIS A 286 -10.95 -23.10 -11.16
N LYS A 287 -11.26 -21.95 -10.53
CA LYS A 287 -12.52 -21.23 -10.73
C LYS A 287 -12.52 -20.49 -12.07
N SER A 288 -13.65 -20.46 -12.77
CA SER A 288 -13.80 -19.62 -13.95
C SER A 288 -13.82 -18.12 -13.58
N ILE A 289 -13.56 -17.25 -14.55
CA ILE A 289 -13.69 -15.79 -14.35
C ILE A 289 -15.14 -15.40 -14.01
N ALA A 290 -16.11 -16.10 -14.61
CA ALA A 290 -17.53 -15.88 -14.36
C ALA A 290 -17.92 -16.26 -12.93
N ASP A 291 -17.43 -17.41 -12.44
CA ASP A 291 -17.69 -17.87 -11.08
C ASP A 291 -17.14 -16.88 -10.04
N ILE A 292 -15.90 -16.41 -10.26
CA ILE A 292 -15.32 -15.38 -9.39
C ILE A 292 -16.16 -14.10 -9.42
N GLY A 293 -16.61 -13.65 -10.60
CA GLY A 293 -17.52 -12.50 -10.67
C GLY A 293 -18.80 -12.71 -9.86
N LEU A 294 -19.42 -13.87 -10.00
CA LEU A 294 -20.66 -14.22 -9.30
C LEU A 294 -20.46 -14.29 -7.77
N GLU A 295 -19.42 -14.96 -7.30
CA GLU A 295 -19.06 -15.03 -5.87
C GLU A 295 -18.82 -13.66 -5.25
N HIS A 296 -18.39 -12.68 -6.06
CA HIS A 296 -18.14 -11.32 -5.62
C HIS A 296 -19.31 -10.36 -5.96
N GLY A 297 -20.51 -10.89 -6.17
CA GLY A 297 -21.75 -10.11 -6.29
C GLY A 297 -21.99 -9.47 -7.65
N PHE A 298 -21.36 -9.96 -8.71
CA PHE A 298 -21.62 -9.54 -10.10
C PHE A 298 -22.47 -10.60 -10.81
N LEU A 299 -23.76 -10.37 -10.90
CA LEU A 299 -24.73 -11.31 -11.51
C LEU A 299 -24.44 -11.60 -12.99
N TYR A 300 -23.77 -10.69 -13.69
CA TYR A 300 -23.47 -10.82 -15.11
C TYR A 300 -21.97 -10.66 -15.37
N ALA A 301 -21.34 -11.69 -15.92
CA ALA A 301 -19.89 -11.70 -16.20
C ALA A 301 -19.40 -10.52 -17.07
N PRO A 302 -20.12 -10.02 -18.07
CA PRO A 302 -19.73 -8.81 -18.81
C PRO A 302 -19.65 -7.55 -17.94
N ASN A 303 -20.56 -7.40 -16.97
CA ASN A 303 -20.56 -6.26 -16.04
C ASN A 303 -19.34 -6.33 -15.11
N PHE A 304 -19.02 -7.52 -14.61
CA PHE A 304 -17.80 -7.74 -13.85
C PHE A 304 -16.55 -7.35 -14.64
N THR A 305 -16.40 -7.88 -15.86
CA THR A 305 -15.24 -7.62 -16.71
C THR A 305 -15.10 -6.13 -17.02
N ARG A 306 -16.20 -5.44 -17.36
CA ARG A 306 -16.20 -4.01 -17.64
C ARG A 306 -15.80 -3.19 -16.41
N ALA A 307 -16.44 -3.42 -15.27
CA ALA A 307 -16.16 -2.73 -14.02
C ALA A 307 -14.72 -2.95 -13.57
N PHE A 308 -14.22 -4.18 -13.69
CA PHE A 308 -12.86 -4.53 -13.35
C PHE A 308 -11.85 -3.81 -14.24
N GLN A 309 -12.09 -3.80 -15.57
CA GLN A 309 -11.23 -3.11 -16.54
C GLN A 309 -11.25 -1.59 -16.35
N GLN A 310 -12.39 -1.00 -16.03
CA GLN A 310 -12.49 0.43 -15.70
C GLN A 310 -11.69 0.79 -14.45
N THR A 311 -11.68 -0.10 -13.45
CA THR A 311 -10.99 0.14 -12.18
C THR A 311 -9.49 -0.08 -12.28
N TYR A 312 -9.06 -1.15 -12.96
CA TYR A 312 -7.65 -1.59 -12.97
C TYR A 312 -6.94 -1.44 -14.33
N GLY A 313 -7.62 -0.94 -15.38
CA GLY A 313 -7.04 -0.77 -16.70
C GLY A 313 -6.73 -2.08 -17.44
N MET A 314 -7.10 -3.24 -16.86
CA MET A 314 -6.87 -4.57 -17.43
C MET A 314 -8.04 -5.49 -17.10
N THR A 315 -8.19 -6.55 -17.89
CA THR A 315 -9.26 -7.53 -17.70
C THR A 315 -8.94 -8.51 -16.55
N PRO A 316 -9.97 -9.15 -15.95
CA PRO A 316 -9.77 -10.24 -14.98
C PRO A 316 -8.89 -11.38 -15.52
N ARG A 317 -9.02 -11.69 -16.83
CA ARG A 317 -8.24 -12.73 -17.50
C ARG A 317 -6.75 -12.37 -17.58
N GLU A 318 -6.44 -11.13 -17.92
CA GLU A 318 -5.06 -10.62 -17.96
C GLU A 318 -4.44 -10.62 -16.55
N THR A 319 -5.18 -10.13 -15.54
CA THR A 319 -4.74 -10.17 -14.13
C THR A 319 -4.36 -11.58 -13.70
N ARG A 320 -5.21 -12.59 -13.98
CA ARG A 320 -4.93 -14.00 -13.68
C ARG A 320 -3.72 -14.53 -14.45
N ALA A 321 -3.64 -14.23 -15.74
CA ALA A 321 -2.53 -14.71 -16.58
C ALA A 321 -1.18 -14.15 -16.09
N MET A 322 -1.15 -12.90 -15.66
CA MET A 322 0.04 -12.28 -15.10
C MET A 322 0.41 -12.86 -13.74
N ALA A 323 -0.56 -13.03 -12.84
CA ALA A 323 -0.32 -13.69 -11.57
C ALA A 323 0.25 -15.08 -11.73
N ARG A 324 -0.24 -15.85 -12.73
CA ARG A 324 0.27 -17.17 -13.06
C ARG A 324 1.71 -17.12 -13.59
N ARG A 325 2.04 -16.15 -14.46
CA ARG A 325 3.41 -15.96 -14.96
C ARG A 325 4.37 -15.61 -13.81
N THR A 326 3.99 -14.68 -12.97
CA THR A 326 4.77 -14.29 -11.80
C THR A 326 4.99 -15.46 -10.85
N TRP A 327 3.99 -16.33 -10.69
CA TRP A 327 4.11 -17.51 -9.88
C TRP A 327 5.03 -18.57 -10.51
N LEU A 328 4.91 -18.85 -11.80
CA LEU A 328 5.78 -19.79 -12.54
C LEU A 328 7.24 -19.32 -12.59
N ALA A 329 7.46 -18.00 -12.67
CA ALA A 329 8.78 -17.38 -12.57
C ALA A 329 9.32 -17.39 -11.12
N GLY A 330 8.44 -17.30 -10.13
CA GLY A 330 8.78 -17.08 -8.72
C GLY A 330 9.36 -18.26 -7.96
N GLU A 331 9.32 -19.48 -8.51
CA GLU A 331 10.10 -20.60 -7.98
C GLU A 331 11.59 -20.52 -8.40
N ARG A 332 11.94 -19.71 -9.43
CA ARG A 332 13.31 -19.58 -9.94
C ARG A 332 13.81 -18.14 -10.13
N GLU A 333 12.93 -17.16 -10.48
CA GLU A 333 13.34 -15.80 -10.88
C GLU A 333 12.24 -14.77 -10.61
N SER A 334 11.90 -14.47 -9.36
CA SER A 334 11.13 -13.24 -9.11
C SER A 334 12.09 -12.06 -9.17
N PRO A 335 11.85 -11.07 -10.06
CA PRO A 335 12.80 -9.97 -10.28
C PRO A 335 12.98 -9.09 -9.04
N SER A 336 12.02 -9.02 -8.12
CA SER A 336 12.06 -8.11 -6.98
C SER A 336 12.07 -8.84 -5.64
N TRP A 337 13.17 -8.69 -4.90
CA TRP A 337 13.26 -9.08 -3.48
C TRP A 337 12.19 -8.39 -2.65
N PHE A 338 11.80 -7.15 -3.01
CA PHE A 338 10.75 -6.35 -2.36
C PHE A 338 9.37 -7.02 -2.50
N TYR A 339 9.04 -7.46 -3.70
CA TYR A 339 7.80 -8.19 -3.97
C TYR A 339 7.77 -9.54 -3.22
N ARG A 340 8.91 -10.23 -3.13
CA ARG A 340 9.03 -11.47 -2.34
C ARG A 340 8.83 -11.18 -0.84
N ALA A 341 9.50 -10.17 -0.30
CA ALA A 341 9.40 -9.79 1.10
C ALA A 341 7.98 -9.42 1.51
N SER A 342 7.21 -8.74 0.64
CA SER A 342 5.82 -8.37 0.89
C SER A 342 4.85 -9.56 0.92
N ARG A 343 5.20 -10.71 0.31
CA ARG A 343 4.39 -11.93 0.32
C ARG A 343 4.61 -12.82 1.53
N TRP A 344 5.70 -12.64 2.26
CA TRP A 344 6.02 -13.44 3.46
C TRP A 344 5.19 -13.03 4.69
N GLY A 345 4.40 -11.99 4.58
CA GLY A 345 3.46 -11.54 5.62
C GLY A 345 2.02 -12.05 5.47
N LEU A 346 1.75 -12.96 4.52
CA LEU A 346 0.42 -13.53 4.30
C LEU A 346 0.28 -14.93 4.88
#